data_381c8de193b98222c9edddfe32f9fd8e
#
_entry.id   381c8de193b98222c9edddfe32f9fd8e
#
_cell.length_a   1.000
_cell.length_b   1.000
_cell.length_c   1.000
_cell.angle_alpha   90.00
_cell.angle_beta   90.00
_cell.angle_gamma   90.00
#
_symmetry.space_group_name_H-M   'P 1'
#
loop_
_entity.id
_entity.type
_entity.pdbx_description
1 polymer ?
#
loop_
_entity_poly.entity_id
_entity_poly.type
_entity_poly.pdbx_seq_one_letter_code
_entity_poly.pdbx_strand_id
1 'polypeptide(L)'
;MSNRLRYIALAIAVVVMVACGNSKRSVEMHNTKQECWVEYEDFYYDNVDTLGKRDIAIAVRYNNGYVADSVALSILCVSPDSLVSEEPYTIHIPHLADMRPEVQTFPYRRNVVLKTKGRYLFRLRPDNAVEGISSVGLVISDVENK
;
A
#
# COMPACT_ATOMS: atom_id res chain seq x y z
N MET A 1 50.87 -11.34 4.63
CA MET A 1 49.75 -10.40 4.84
C MET A 1 49.50 -10.31 6.32
N SER A 2 49.65 -9.12 6.88
CA SER A 2 49.45 -8.94 8.33
C SER A 2 47.99 -9.05 8.70
N ASN A 3 47.68 -9.60 9.86
CA ASN A 3 46.31 -9.75 10.37
C ASN A 3 45.53 -8.41 10.39
N ARG A 4 46.23 -7.30 10.44
CA ARG A 4 45.61 -5.94 10.40
C ARG A 4 44.88 -5.65 9.09
N LEU A 5 45.40 -6.13 7.95
CA LEU A 5 44.74 -5.95 6.64
C LEU A 5 43.43 -6.74 6.54
N ARG A 6 43.35 -7.91 7.18
CA ARG A 6 42.15 -8.73 7.23
C ARG A 6 41.01 -8.09 8.06
N TYR A 7 41.40 -7.44 9.16
CA TYR A 7 40.43 -6.73 10.01
C TYR A 7 39.90 -5.44 9.35
N ILE A 8 40.74 -4.75 8.58
CA ILE A 8 40.31 -3.57 7.81
C ILE A 8 39.35 -3.98 6.69
N ALA A 9 39.65 -5.06 5.96
CA ALA A 9 38.77 -5.59 4.92
C ALA A 9 37.39 -6.06 5.50
N LEU A 10 37.41 -6.69 6.68
CA LEU A 10 36.21 -7.12 7.37
C LEU A 10 35.38 -5.92 7.87
N ALA A 11 36.00 -4.87 8.39
CA ALA A 11 35.35 -3.65 8.84
C ALA A 11 34.70 -2.89 7.67
N ILE A 12 35.36 -2.85 6.50
CA ILE A 12 34.77 -2.22 5.30
C ILE A 12 33.59 -3.03 4.78
N ALA A 13 33.64 -4.35 4.82
CA ALA A 13 32.51 -5.21 4.43
C ALA A 13 31.27 -5.02 5.33
N VAL A 14 31.47 -4.80 6.64
CA VAL A 14 30.37 -4.55 7.59
C VAL A 14 29.75 -3.16 7.38
N VAL A 15 30.54 -2.14 7.03
CA VAL A 15 30.04 -0.78 6.78
C VAL A 15 29.20 -0.71 5.50
N VAL A 16 29.52 -1.51 4.48
CA VAL A 16 28.74 -1.55 3.22
C VAL A 16 27.36 -2.20 3.40
N MET A 17 27.17 -3.06 4.40
CA MET A 17 25.88 -3.69 4.69
C MET A 17 24.88 -2.75 5.39
N VAL A 18 25.32 -1.63 5.94
CA VAL A 18 24.43 -0.68 6.66
C VAL A 18 23.88 0.42 5.72
N ALA A 19 24.40 0.53 4.49
CA ALA A 19 24.05 1.58 3.54
C ALA A 19 22.86 1.24 2.60
N CYS A 20 22.24 0.06 2.71
CA CYS A 20 20.94 -0.19 2.07
C CYS A 20 19.86 0.42 2.95
N GLY A 21 19.50 1.67 2.68
CA GLY A 21 18.28 2.28 3.16
C GLY A 21 17.10 1.43 2.71
N ASN A 22 16.60 0.53 3.57
CA ASN A 22 15.40 -0.23 3.34
C ASN A 22 14.21 0.72 3.47
N SER A 23 13.81 1.35 2.37
CA SER A 23 12.49 1.94 2.29
C SER A 23 11.49 0.80 2.47
N LYS A 24 10.80 0.80 3.61
CA LYS A 24 9.82 -0.25 3.91
C LYS A 24 8.59 -0.02 3.08
N ARG A 25 8.18 -1.03 2.35
CA ARG A 25 6.94 -1.07 1.60
C ARG A 25 6.10 -2.24 2.11
N SER A 26 4.90 -1.93 2.58
CA SER A 26 3.89 -2.91 2.96
C SER A 26 2.86 -3.01 1.84
N VAL A 27 2.59 -4.23 1.38
CA VAL A 27 1.58 -4.52 0.36
C VAL A 27 0.74 -5.67 0.87
N GLU A 28 -0.57 -5.45 0.96
CA GLU A 28 -1.55 -6.49 1.30
C GLU A 28 -2.64 -6.48 0.24
N MET A 29 -2.97 -7.66 -0.31
CA MET A 29 -3.97 -7.83 -1.36
C MET A 29 -4.97 -8.91 -0.95
N HIS A 30 -6.26 -8.64 -1.13
CA HIS A 30 -7.34 -9.59 -0.93
C HIS A 30 -8.05 -9.89 -2.24
N ASN A 31 -8.34 -11.17 -2.48
CA ASN A 31 -9.12 -11.57 -3.65
C ASN A 31 -10.60 -11.32 -3.39
N THR A 32 -11.27 -10.79 -4.39
CA THR A 32 -12.72 -10.63 -4.38
C THR A 32 -13.42 -11.95 -4.67
N LYS A 33 -14.71 -12.04 -4.34
CA LYS A 33 -15.51 -13.21 -4.66
C LYS A 33 -15.98 -13.14 -6.12
N GLN A 34 -15.72 -14.21 -6.88
CA GLN A 34 -16.17 -14.35 -8.28
C GLN A 34 -15.75 -13.15 -9.17
N GLU A 35 -14.57 -12.61 -8.94
CA GLU A 35 -14.06 -11.45 -9.69
C GLU A 35 -15.00 -10.24 -9.69
N CYS A 36 -15.75 -10.07 -8.59
CA CYS A 36 -16.65 -8.95 -8.36
C CYS A 36 -16.43 -8.37 -6.97
N TRP A 37 -16.12 -7.09 -6.90
CA TRP A 37 -15.92 -6.39 -5.64
C TRP A 37 -17.25 -5.84 -5.13
N VAL A 38 -17.76 -6.46 -4.08
CA VAL A 38 -19.06 -6.11 -3.46
C VAL A 38 -18.92 -5.78 -1.99
N GLU A 39 -18.13 -6.58 -1.27
CA GLU A 39 -17.97 -6.46 0.18
C GLU A 39 -16.82 -5.51 0.52
N TYR A 40 -16.83 -4.97 1.75
CA TYR A 40 -15.69 -4.23 2.25
C TYR A 40 -14.48 -5.16 2.49
N GLU A 41 -13.28 -4.60 2.38
CA GLU A 41 -12.02 -5.27 2.67
C GLU A 41 -11.27 -4.50 3.75
N ASP A 42 -10.82 -5.21 4.78
CA ASP A 42 -10.09 -4.67 5.91
C ASP A 42 -8.59 -4.95 5.79
N PHE A 43 -7.80 -3.90 5.90
CA PHE A 43 -6.34 -3.95 5.88
C PHE A 43 -5.78 -3.40 7.17
N TYR A 44 -4.75 -4.05 7.72
CA TYR A 44 -4.12 -3.64 8.96
C TYR A 44 -2.68 -3.23 8.72
N TYR A 45 -2.29 -2.14 9.34
CA TYR A 45 -0.92 -1.65 9.28
C TYR A 45 -0.39 -1.37 10.67
N ASP A 46 0.70 -2.04 11.06
CA ASP A 46 1.37 -1.82 12.34
C ASP A 46 2.39 -0.69 12.20
N ASN A 47 2.06 0.49 12.71
CA ASN A 47 2.93 1.66 12.68
C ASN A 47 3.89 1.66 13.86
N VAL A 48 5.18 1.67 13.58
CA VAL A 48 6.26 1.71 14.59
C VAL A 48 7.01 3.04 14.59
N ASP A 49 6.93 3.81 13.49
CA ASP A 49 7.60 5.11 13.34
C ASP A 49 6.55 6.21 13.23
N THR A 50 6.51 7.08 14.22
CA THR A 50 5.53 8.16 14.36
C THR A 50 6.00 9.49 13.74
N LEU A 51 7.19 9.55 13.19
CA LEU A 51 7.80 10.75 12.60
C LEU A 51 7.98 10.65 11.08
N GLY A 52 8.16 9.44 10.58
CA GLY A 52 8.39 9.20 9.15
C GLY A 52 7.17 9.48 8.30
N LYS A 53 7.41 9.98 7.10
CA LYS A 53 6.37 10.20 6.09
C LYS A 53 6.06 8.91 5.34
N ARG A 54 4.79 8.72 5.00
CA ARG A 54 4.29 7.57 4.26
C ARG A 54 3.49 8.03 3.06
N ASP A 55 3.58 7.25 1.98
CA ASP A 55 2.62 7.28 0.89
C ASP A 55 1.67 6.09 1.03
N ILE A 56 0.37 6.36 0.89
CA ILE A 56 -0.69 5.35 0.95
C ILE A 56 -1.35 5.31 -0.42
N ALA A 57 -1.45 4.11 -0.98
CA ALA A 57 -2.08 3.87 -2.27
C ALA A 57 -3.03 2.66 -2.20
N ILE A 58 -4.02 2.66 -3.08
CA ILE A 58 -4.93 1.53 -3.26
C ILE A 58 -4.45 0.76 -4.48
N ALA A 59 -4.31 -0.56 -4.34
CA ALA A 59 -3.99 -1.45 -5.43
C ALA A 59 -5.25 -2.19 -5.89
N VAL A 60 -5.44 -2.29 -7.19
CA VAL A 60 -6.57 -2.98 -7.80
C VAL A 60 -6.05 -3.88 -8.91
N ARG A 61 -6.45 -5.16 -8.88
CA ARG A 61 -6.30 -6.06 -10.02
C ARG A 61 -7.63 -6.18 -10.73
N TYR A 62 -7.63 -5.84 -12.01
CA TYR A 62 -8.81 -5.92 -12.86
C TYR A 62 -8.54 -6.78 -14.09
N ASN A 63 -9.61 -7.26 -14.70
CA ASN A 63 -9.59 -8.11 -15.89
C ASN A 63 -10.49 -7.54 -17.00
N ASN A 64 -10.63 -8.30 -18.09
CA ASN A 64 -11.44 -7.88 -19.25
C ASN A 64 -12.94 -7.71 -18.96
N GLY A 65 -13.43 -8.21 -17.82
CA GLY A 65 -14.82 -8.01 -17.37
C GLY A 65 -15.08 -6.63 -16.77
N TYR A 66 -14.03 -5.84 -16.51
CA TYR A 66 -14.17 -4.48 -16.01
C TYR A 66 -14.54 -3.54 -17.18
N VAL A 67 -15.69 -2.88 -17.06
CA VAL A 67 -16.22 -2.00 -18.10
C VAL A 67 -16.55 -0.59 -17.62
N ALA A 68 -16.49 -0.34 -16.32
CA ALA A 68 -16.77 0.97 -15.74
C ALA A 68 -15.63 1.96 -15.97
N ASP A 69 -15.93 3.26 -16.03
CA ASP A 69 -14.90 4.30 -16.15
C ASP A 69 -14.21 4.61 -14.83
N SER A 70 -14.92 4.38 -13.73
CA SER A 70 -14.44 4.68 -12.39
C SER A 70 -15.06 3.76 -11.35
N VAL A 71 -14.38 3.65 -10.21
CA VAL A 71 -14.87 2.96 -9.02
C VAL A 71 -14.99 3.96 -7.89
N ALA A 72 -16.21 4.21 -7.44
CA ALA A 72 -16.49 4.99 -6.25
C ALA A 72 -16.47 4.10 -5.02
N LEU A 73 -15.76 4.50 -3.99
CA LEU A 73 -15.65 3.77 -2.73
C LEU A 73 -15.54 4.73 -1.55
N SER A 74 -15.78 4.22 -0.36
CA SER A 74 -15.43 4.90 0.89
C SER A 74 -14.19 4.25 1.51
N ILE A 75 -13.34 5.08 2.09
CA ILE A 75 -12.14 4.67 2.83
C ILE A 75 -12.33 5.09 4.27
N LEU A 76 -12.44 4.11 5.16
CA LEU A 76 -12.46 4.32 6.60
C LEU A 76 -11.10 4.01 7.17
N CYS A 77 -10.57 4.93 7.99
CA CYS A 77 -9.33 4.74 8.74
C CYS A 77 -9.63 4.83 10.23
N VAL A 78 -9.20 3.83 10.99
CA VAL A 78 -9.24 3.81 12.45
C VAL A 78 -7.82 3.75 12.97
N SER A 79 -7.42 4.77 13.72
CA SER A 79 -6.09 4.83 14.35
C SER A 79 -6.05 4.06 15.67
N PRO A 80 -4.85 3.72 16.20
CA PRO A 80 -4.71 2.97 17.45
C PRO A 80 -5.33 3.66 18.68
N ASP A 81 -5.48 4.98 18.65
CA ASP A 81 -6.15 5.78 19.66
C ASP A 81 -7.65 5.95 19.44
N SER A 82 -8.23 5.10 18.56
CA SER A 82 -9.66 5.04 18.25
C SER A 82 -10.24 6.27 17.54
N LEU A 83 -9.40 7.11 16.93
CA LEU A 83 -9.87 8.15 16.04
C LEU A 83 -10.31 7.53 14.71
N VAL A 84 -11.50 7.88 14.27
CA VAL A 84 -12.13 7.37 13.05
C VAL A 84 -12.26 8.50 12.04
N SER A 85 -11.83 8.23 10.81
CA SER A 85 -12.11 9.07 9.66
C SER A 85 -12.66 8.21 8.52
N GLU A 86 -13.67 8.71 7.84
CA GLU A 86 -14.23 8.07 6.63
C GLU A 86 -14.42 9.14 5.57
N GLU A 87 -14.02 8.82 4.34
CA GLU A 87 -14.13 9.75 3.23
C GLU A 87 -14.42 9.01 1.92
N PRO A 88 -15.16 9.65 0.99
CA PRO A 88 -15.33 9.12 -0.35
C PRO A 88 -14.03 9.23 -1.16
N TYR A 89 -13.81 8.25 -2.01
CA TYR A 89 -12.69 8.23 -2.94
C TYR A 89 -13.10 7.61 -4.27
N THR A 90 -12.61 8.16 -5.38
CA THR A 90 -12.90 7.63 -6.71
C THR A 90 -11.62 7.24 -7.40
N ILE A 91 -11.57 6.01 -7.88
CA ILE A 91 -10.49 5.48 -8.69
C ILE A 91 -10.90 5.57 -10.16
N HIS A 92 -10.07 6.18 -11.00
CA HIS A 92 -10.24 6.17 -12.44
C HIS A 92 -9.31 5.12 -13.05
N ILE A 93 -9.90 4.02 -13.54
CA ILE A 93 -9.16 2.94 -14.18
C ILE A 93 -9.22 3.15 -15.69
N PRO A 94 -8.07 3.35 -16.36
CA PRO A 94 -8.06 3.54 -17.79
C PRO A 94 -8.46 2.25 -18.53
N HIS A 95 -9.31 2.39 -19.55
CA HIS A 95 -9.58 1.28 -20.47
C HIS A 95 -8.39 1.12 -21.42
N LEU A 96 -7.69 0.01 -21.29
CA LEU A 96 -6.61 -0.38 -22.19
C LEU A 96 -7.15 -1.39 -23.21
N ALA A 97 -6.83 -1.20 -24.49
CA ALA A 97 -7.31 -2.05 -25.57
C ALA A 97 -6.86 -3.53 -25.46
N ASP A 98 -5.75 -3.79 -24.76
CA ASP A 98 -5.18 -5.11 -24.52
C ASP A 98 -5.15 -5.38 -23.00
N MET A 99 -6.32 -5.57 -22.37
CA MET A 99 -6.43 -5.79 -20.93
C MET A 99 -5.92 -7.18 -20.55
N ARG A 100 -4.68 -7.24 -20.09
CA ARG A 100 -4.19 -8.37 -19.31
C ARG A 100 -4.52 -8.15 -17.84
N PRO A 101 -4.76 -9.19 -17.03
CA PRO A 101 -4.89 -9.05 -15.59
C PRO A 101 -3.66 -8.34 -15.03
N GLU A 102 -3.80 -7.11 -14.65
CA GLU A 102 -2.70 -6.26 -14.15
C GLU A 102 -3.09 -5.62 -12.83
N VAL A 103 -2.11 -5.49 -11.94
CA VAL A 103 -2.25 -4.74 -10.70
C VAL A 103 -1.84 -3.30 -10.96
N GLN A 104 -2.76 -2.37 -10.74
CA GLN A 104 -2.47 -0.94 -10.75
C GLN A 104 -2.61 -0.35 -9.36
N THR A 105 -1.78 0.65 -9.07
CA THR A 105 -1.82 1.38 -7.80
C THR A 105 -2.27 2.81 -8.04
N PHE A 106 -3.18 3.27 -7.18
CA PHE A 106 -3.77 4.61 -7.24
C PHE A 106 -3.40 5.34 -5.95
N PRO A 107 -2.70 6.49 -6.05
CA PRO A 107 -2.31 7.26 -4.87
C PRO A 107 -3.55 7.74 -4.12
N TYR A 108 -3.59 7.48 -2.81
CA TYR A 108 -4.65 7.96 -1.93
C TYR A 108 -4.17 9.12 -1.05
N ARG A 109 -3.08 8.91 -0.33
CA ARG A 109 -2.44 9.95 0.49
C ARG A 109 -0.94 9.98 0.23
N ARG A 110 -0.36 11.16 0.19
CA ARG A 110 1.08 11.35 0.04
C ARG A 110 1.65 12.12 1.22
N ASN A 111 2.87 11.76 1.62
CA ASN A 111 3.61 12.45 2.68
C ASN A 111 2.86 12.53 4.01
N VAL A 112 2.03 11.54 4.35
CA VAL A 112 1.33 11.51 5.63
C VAL A 112 2.23 11.01 6.74
N VAL A 113 2.04 11.57 7.94
CA VAL A 113 2.66 11.09 9.17
C VAL A 113 1.61 10.39 10.01
N LEU A 114 1.83 9.12 10.29
CA LEU A 114 0.98 8.35 11.19
C LEU A 114 1.46 8.58 12.63
N LYS A 115 0.83 9.53 13.31
CA LYS A 115 1.31 10.07 14.59
C LYS A 115 1.21 9.12 15.78
N THR A 116 0.37 8.09 15.68
CA THR A 116 0.13 7.15 16.78
C THR A 116 0.80 5.82 16.48
N LYS A 117 1.57 5.31 17.45
CA LYS A 117 2.17 3.98 17.35
C LYS A 117 1.10 2.91 17.60
N GLY A 118 1.10 1.85 16.80
CA GLY A 118 0.19 0.73 16.93
C GLY A 118 -0.51 0.38 15.63
N ARG A 119 -1.58 -0.38 15.73
CA ARG A 119 -2.29 -0.93 14.58
C ARG A 119 -3.36 0.02 14.06
N TYR A 120 -3.24 0.40 12.81
CA TYR A 120 -4.25 1.10 12.01
C TYR A 120 -5.12 0.09 11.27
N LEU A 121 -6.41 0.38 11.17
CA LEU A 121 -7.35 -0.31 10.29
C LEU A 121 -7.68 0.62 9.12
N PHE A 122 -7.56 0.12 7.90
CA PHE A 122 -8.07 0.74 6.69
C PHE A 122 -9.14 -0.17 6.09
N ARG A 123 -10.36 0.33 5.97
CA ARG A 123 -11.48 -0.38 5.34
C ARG A 123 -11.80 0.27 4.02
N LEU A 124 -11.73 -0.51 2.96
CA LEU A 124 -12.14 -0.11 1.61
C LEU A 124 -13.50 -0.73 1.30
N ARG A 125 -14.48 0.09 1.01
CA ARG A 125 -15.83 -0.37 0.69
C ARG A 125 -16.30 0.26 -0.62
N PRO A 126 -16.61 -0.53 -1.67
CA PRO A 126 -17.17 0.00 -2.90
C PRO A 126 -18.59 0.50 -2.64
N ASP A 127 -18.98 1.59 -3.29
CA ASP A 127 -20.34 2.13 -3.18
C ASP A 127 -21.36 1.23 -3.88
N ASN A 128 -20.94 0.56 -4.94
CA ASN A 128 -21.72 -0.42 -5.70
C ASN A 128 -20.87 -1.62 -6.04
N ALA A 129 -21.50 -2.74 -6.39
CA ALA A 129 -20.80 -3.90 -6.92
C ALA A 129 -20.05 -3.54 -8.20
N VAL A 130 -18.76 -3.95 -8.29
CA VAL A 130 -17.91 -3.67 -9.43
C VAL A 130 -17.40 -4.99 -10.02
N GLU A 131 -17.94 -5.36 -11.17
CA GLU A 131 -17.50 -6.53 -11.91
C GLU A 131 -16.13 -6.31 -12.55
N GLY A 132 -15.36 -7.37 -12.70
CA GLY A 132 -14.04 -7.35 -13.30
C GLY A 132 -12.91 -6.93 -12.37
N ILE A 133 -13.17 -6.73 -11.08
CA ILE A 133 -12.17 -6.50 -10.04
C ILE A 133 -11.90 -7.82 -9.32
N SER A 134 -10.73 -8.41 -9.56
CA SER A 134 -10.35 -9.71 -8.99
C SER A 134 -9.61 -9.61 -7.67
N SER A 135 -8.96 -8.48 -7.39
CA SER A 135 -8.28 -8.23 -6.10
C SER A 135 -8.22 -6.75 -5.79
N VAL A 136 -8.26 -6.45 -4.50
CA VAL A 136 -8.11 -5.10 -3.95
C VAL A 136 -7.05 -5.12 -2.87
N GLY A 137 -6.27 -4.07 -2.76
CA GLY A 137 -5.18 -4.01 -1.80
C GLY A 137 -4.86 -2.62 -1.29
N LEU A 138 -4.04 -2.61 -0.24
CA LEU A 138 -3.46 -1.41 0.35
C LEU A 138 -1.94 -1.47 0.24
N VAL A 139 -1.35 -0.38 -0.21
CA VAL A 139 0.09 -0.20 -0.31
C VAL A 139 0.49 0.98 0.57
N ILE A 140 1.38 0.73 1.53
CA ILE A 140 1.96 1.79 2.37
C ILE A 140 3.47 1.73 2.20
N SER A 141 4.08 2.83 1.80
CA SER A 141 5.51 2.92 1.57
C SER A 141 6.13 4.12 2.29
N ASP A 142 7.35 3.93 2.78
CA ASP A 142 8.13 5.02 3.35
C ASP A 142 8.51 6.01 2.24
N VAL A 143 8.41 7.30 2.54
CA VAL A 143 8.92 8.36 1.67
C VAL A 143 10.40 8.59 2.00
N GLU A 144 11.28 8.34 1.03
CA GLU A 144 12.70 8.64 1.19
C GLU A 144 12.91 10.15 1.26
N ASN A 145 13.53 10.60 2.33
CA ASN A 145 14.05 11.97 2.40
C ASN A 145 15.31 12.02 1.52
N LYS A 146 15.16 12.57 0.32
CA LYS A 146 16.32 12.93 -0.52
C LYS A 146 17.06 14.12 0.04
#